data_af5741cb3d333bb7c2c18f78dc11cf46
#
_entry.id   af5741cb3d333bb7c2c18f78dc11cf46
#
_cell.length_a   1.000
_cell.length_b   1.000
_cell.length_c   1.000
_cell.angle_alpha   90.00
_cell.angle_beta   90.00
_cell.angle_gamma   90.00
#
_symmetry.space_group_name_H-M   'P 1'
#
loop_
_entity.id
_entity.type
_entity.pdbx_description
1 polymer ?
#
loop_
_entity_poly.entity_id
_entity_poly.type
_entity_poly.pdbx_seq_one_letter_code
_entity_poly.pdbx_strand_id
1 'polypeptide(L)'
;SSKLGVGTTIALELPITVGSNRALVCRISNQWFAIPTFNMTQVLDYPTTELLAIKAKPGQATISYDDKTYDVIHLADLMAVPDLKRSTAQPPSHTSLVLVEQGGTRLAIEVENGISMPEIHVTKFEGILSTVKGVIGSTEVHDGTPALVLDVIEMARLNLKMTDAGYKAKMFRIRRVKRDAKPLVLIVDDASSYQKLLTKHFVNHGWDVATAHNGHDALDK
;
A
#
# COMPACT_ATOMS: atom_id res chain seq x y z
N SER A 1 -16.25 -14.77 -33.97
CA SER A 1 -16.02 -14.94 -35.43
C SER A 1 -16.82 -16.14 -35.93
N SER A 2 -17.35 -16.02 -37.14
CA SER A 2 -18.10 -17.12 -37.78
C SER A 2 -17.62 -17.29 -39.20
N LYS A 3 -17.47 -18.56 -39.63
CA LYS A 3 -17.10 -18.92 -41.01
C LYS A 3 -18.07 -19.97 -41.52
N LEU A 4 -18.77 -19.67 -42.59
CA LEU A 4 -19.78 -20.53 -43.18
C LEU A 4 -19.18 -21.90 -43.55
N GLY A 5 -19.81 -23.00 -43.13
CA GLY A 5 -19.34 -24.37 -43.35
C GLY A 5 -18.18 -24.82 -42.44
N VAL A 6 -17.62 -23.94 -41.57
CA VAL A 6 -16.51 -24.28 -40.67
C VAL A 6 -16.95 -24.19 -39.21
N GLY A 7 -17.78 -23.22 -38.86
CA GLY A 7 -18.30 -23.06 -37.49
C GLY A 7 -18.25 -21.63 -36.99
N THR A 8 -18.69 -21.48 -35.74
CA THR A 8 -18.69 -20.16 -35.02
C THR A 8 -17.85 -20.29 -33.75
N THR A 9 -16.95 -19.36 -33.57
CA THR A 9 -16.17 -19.19 -32.32
C THR A 9 -16.66 -17.96 -31.60
N ILE A 10 -17.10 -18.14 -30.35
CA ILE A 10 -17.51 -17.05 -29.45
C ILE A 10 -16.42 -16.94 -28.38
N ALA A 11 -15.77 -15.79 -28.31
CA ALA A 11 -14.84 -15.47 -27.22
C ALA A 11 -15.55 -14.55 -26.22
N LEU A 12 -15.57 -14.94 -24.96
CA LEU A 12 -16.08 -14.17 -23.85
C LEU A 12 -14.91 -13.67 -23.00
N GLU A 13 -14.70 -12.38 -22.98
CA GLU A 13 -13.81 -11.74 -22.00
C GLU A 13 -14.65 -11.35 -20.77
N LEU A 14 -14.49 -12.10 -19.70
CA LEU A 14 -15.12 -11.76 -18.42
C LEU A 14 -14.09 -11.03 -17.57
N PRO A 15 -14.43 -9.85 -17.00
CA PRO A 15 -13.57 -9.25 -16.01
C PRO A 15 -13.46 -10.20 -14.82
N ILE A 16 -12.22 -10.49 -14.38
CA ILE A 16 -11.96 -11.33 -13.21
C ILE A 16 -12.29 -10.50 -11.93
N THR A 17 -13.54 -10.07 -11.82
CA THR A 17 -14.04 -9.37 -10.62
C THR A 17 -14.67 -10.33 -9.61
N VAL A 18 -14.64 -11.64 -9.89
CA VAL A 18 -15.18 -12.69 -9.00
C VAL A 18 -14.03 -13.49 -8.36
N GLY A 19 -12.87 -12.88 -8.16
CA GLY A 19 -11.91 -13.37 -7.18
C GLY A 19 -12.38 -12.88 -5.79
N SER A 20 -12.30 -13.74 -4.79
CA SER A 20 -12.59 -13.35 -3.42
C SER A 20 -11.90 -12.01 -3.13
N ASN A 21 -12.64 -10.99 -2.72
CA ASN A 21 -12.12 -9.70 -2.29
C ASN A 21 -11.34 -9.86 -0.96
N ARG A 22 -10.54 -10.92 -0.85
CA ARG A 22 -9.72 -11.20 0.32
C ARG A 22 -8.39 -10.50 0.18
N ALA A 23 -7.97 -9.91 1.25
CA ALA A 23 -6.64 -9.32 1.33
C ALA A 23 -5.97 -9.73 2.64
N LEU A 24 -4.66 -9.90 2.57
CA LEU A 24 -3.84 -9.93 3.76
C LEU A 24 -3.76 -8.50 4.29
N VAL A 25 -4.29 -8.31 5.50
CA VAL A 25 -4.21 -7.04 6.22
C VAL A 25 -3.03 -7.11 7.16
N CYS A 26 -2.15 -6.13 7.06
CA CYS A 26 -0.95 -6.02 7.88
C CYS A 26 -0.75 -4.58 8.34
N ARG A 27 0.08 -4.43 9.36
CA ARG A 27 0.37 -3.12 9.96
C ARG A 27 1.86 -2.83 9.85
N ILE A 28 2.19 -1.61 9.41
CA ILE A 28 3.54 -1.08 9.45
C ILE A 28 3.51 0.20 10.30
N SER A 29 4.30 0.24 11.36
CA SER A 29 4.24 1.32 12.35
C SER A 29 2.82 1.44 12.93
N ASN A 30 2.10 2.49 12.58
CA ASN A 30 0.74 2.71 13.05
C ASN A 30 -0.28 2.77 11.91
N GLN A 31 0.07 2.29 10.71
CA GLN A 31 -0.79 2.34 9.53
C GLN A 31 -1.13 0.94 9.03
N TRP A 32 -2.38 0.77 8.59
CA TRP A 32 -2.89 -0.47 8.05
C TRP A 32 -2.77 -0.49 6.53
N PHE A 33 -2.39 -1.65 6.02
CA PHE A 33 -2.26 -1.93 4.60
C PHE A 33 -2.94 -3.24 4.27
N ALA A 34 -3.46 -3.35 3.06
CA ALA A 34 -4.09 -4.55 2.56
C ALA A 34 -3.40 -4.99 1.25
N ILE A 35 -2.99 -6.25 1.19
CA ILE A 35 -2.39 -6.86 0.00
C ILE A 35 -3.39 -7.90 -0.52
N PRO A 36 -3.99 -7.72 -1.71
CA PRO A 36 -4.92 -8.68 -2.28
C PRO A 36 -4.31 -10.08 -2.43
N THR A 37 -5.09 -11.11 -2.11
CA THR A 37 -4.58 -12.50 -2.08
C THR A 37 -4.39 -13.13 -3.44
N PHE A 38 -4.88 -12.54 -4.52
CA PHE A 38 -4.85 -13.15 -5.87
C PHE A 38 -3.43 -13.40 -6.43
N ASN A 39 -2.42 -12.65 -5.95
CA ASN A 39 -1.01 -12.86 -6.33
C ASN A 39 -0.21 -13.58 -5.24
N MET A 40 -0.84 -13.92 -4.12
CA MET A 40 -0.17 -14.57 -3.01
C MET A 40 -0.05 -16.06 -3.25
N THR A 41 1.14 -16.60 -3.00
CA THR A 41 1.40 -18.04 -3.03
C THR A 41 1.25 -18.63 -1.63
N GLN A 42 1.89 -18.01 -0.63
CA GLN A 42 1.97 -18.52 0.73
C GLN A 42 2.33 -17.40 1.72
N VAL A 43 2.00 -17.61 2.98
CA VAL A 43 2.55 -16.84 4.10
C VAL A 43 3.42 -17.78 4.92
N LEU A 44 4.67 -17.38 5.13
CA LEU A 44 5.63 -18.14 5.91
C LEU A 44 5.85 -17.47 7.26
N ASP A 45 5.93 -18.27 8.31
CA ASP A 45 6.48 -17.86 9.59
C ASP A 45 7.98 -18.17 9.58
N TYR A 46 8.83 -17.12 9.53
CA TYR A 46 10.26 -17.25 9.25
C TYR A 46 11.10 -16.79 10.44
N PRO A 47 12.16 -17.55 10.84
CA PRO A 47 13.03 -17.14 11.94
C PRO A 47 13.69 -15.79 11.66
N THR A 48 13.49 -14.81 12.53
CA THR A 48 14.03 -13.44 12.33
C THR A 48 15.54 -13.43 12.27
N THR A 49 16.22 -14.29 13.04
CA THR A 49 17.69 -14.40 13.06
C THR A 49 18.22 -14.83 11.70
N GLU A 50 17.59 -15.80 11.05
CA GLU A 50 17.98 -16.26 9.70
C GLU A 50 17.71 -15.18 8.65
N LEU A 51 16.58 -14.50 8.74
CA LEU A 51 16.24 -13.41 7.84
C LEU A 51 17.23 -12.26 7.92
N LEU A 52 17.67 -11.90 9.13
CA LEU A 52 18.69 -10.88 9.34
C LEU A 52 20.04 -11.31 8.74
N ALA A 53 20.42 -12.58 8.88
CA ALA A 53 21.64 -13.11 8.27
C ALA A 53 21.61 -13.07 6.73
N ILE A 54 20.44 -13.36 6.11
CA ILE A 54 20.24 -13.24 4.68
C ILE A 54 20.35 -11.78 4.24
N LYS A 55 19.71 -10.86 4.94
CA LYS A 55 19.72 -9.41 4.65
C LYS A 55 21.08 -8.75 4.86
N ALA A 56 21.95 -9.31 5.70
CA ALA A 56 23.30 -8.79 5.92
C ALA A 56 24.22 -8.99 4.70
N LYS A 57 23.84 -9.84 3.74
CA LYS A 57 24.60 -10.07 2.51
C LYS A 57 24.20 -9.04 1.46
N PRO A 58 25.09 -8.12 1.03
CA PRO A 58 24.72 -7.09 0.05
C PRO A 58 24.33 -7.72 -1.29
N GLY A 59 23.20 -7.31 -1.80
CA GLY A 59 22.73 -7.66 -3.17
C GLY A 59 22.13 -9.04 -3.35
N GLN A 60 21.90 -9.84 -2.29
CA GLN A 60 21.35 -11.21 -2.39
C GLN A 60 20.43 -11.58 -1.22
N ALA A 61 19.53 -10.71 -0.83
CA ALA A 61 18.50 -11.08 0.13
C ALA A 61 17.43 -11.94 -0.56
N THR A 62 17.65 -13.26 -0.63
CA THR A 62 16.72 -14.21 -1.25
C THR A 62 16.43 -15.38 -0.33
N ILE A 63 15.22 -15.95 -0.45
CA ILE A 63 14.83 -17.22 0.15
C ILE A 63 14.40 -18.20 -0.92
N SER A 64 14.55 -19.48 -0.63
CA SER A 64 14.03 -20.57 -1.49
C SER A 64 12.79 -21.18 -0.86
N TYR A 65 11.74 -21.35 -1.66
CA TYR A 65 10.52 -22.04 -1.28
C TYR A 65 9.94 -22.76 -2.48
N ASP A 66 9.63 -24.07 -2.35
CA ASP A 66 9.07 -24.90 -3.40
C ASP A 66 9.87 -24.82 -4.73
N ASP A 67 11.20 -25.04 -4.63
CA ASP A 67 12.17 -24.97 -5.75
C ASP A 67 12.22 -23.60 -6.47
N LYS A 68 11.63 -22.56 -5.90
CA LYS A 68 11.63 -21.21 -6.43
C LYS A 68 12.39 -20.26 -5.51
N THR A 69 13.06 -19.30 -6.11
CA THR A 69 13.77 -18.24 -5.38
C THR A 69 12.92 -16.96 -5.36
N TYR A 70 12.81 -16.36 -4.19
CA TYR A 70 12.06 -15.13 -3.93
C TYR A 70 13.00 -14.06 -3.39
N ASP A 71 12.93 -12.86 -3.95
CA ASP A 71 13.67 -11.70 -3.44
C ASP A 71 13.01 -11.19 -2.15
N VAL A 72 13.79 -11.03 -1.09
CA VAL A 72 13.29 -10.56 0.20
C VAL A 72 13.29 -9.04 0.22
N ILE A 73 12.14 -8.46 0.50
CA ILE A 73 11.99 -7.01 0.66
C ILE A 73 11.05 -6.70 1.83
N HIS A 74 11.38 -5.69 2.63
CA HIS A 74 10.45 -5.19 3.64
C HIS A 74 9.38 -4.30 3.00
N LEU A 75 8.11 -4.43 3.40
CA LEU A 75 7.01 -3.68 2.80
C LEU A 75 7.23 -2.15 2.87
N ALA A 76 7.81 -1.64 3.96
CA ALA A 76 8.14 -0.21 4.07
C ALA A 76 9.19 0.24 3.04
N ASP A 77 10.18 -0.61 2.75
CA ASP A 77 11.22 -0.32 1.76
C ASP A 77 10.61 -0.35 0.35
N LEU A 78 9.70 -1.30 0.10
CA LEU A 78 8.97 -1.40 -1.17
C LEU A 78 8.11 -0.15 -1.42
N MET A 79 7.50 0.39 -0.39
CA MET A 79 6.70 1.62 -0.47
C MET A 79 7.54 2.88 -0.59
N ALA A 80 8.86 2.79 -0.40
CA ALA A 80 9.80 3.91 -0.40
C ALA A 80 9.40 5.06 0.55
N VAL A 81 8.76 4.75 1.68
CA VAL A 81 8.35 5.73 2.69
C VAL A 81 9.46 5.86 3.75
N PRO A 82 10.23 6.96 3.76
CA PRO A 82 11.44 7.07 4.58
C PRO A 82 11.21 7.04 6.10
N ASP A 83 9.99 7.33 6.53
CA ASP A 83 9.63 7.50 7.94
C ASP A 83 8.69 6.41 8.48
N LEU A 84 8.38 5.38 7.71
CA LEU A 84 7.80 4.16 8.26
C LEU A 84 8.89 3.47 9.09
N LYS A 85 9.05 3.92 10.32
CA LYS A 85 10.02 3.34 11.24
C LYS A 85 9.61 1.90 11.50
N ARG A 86 10.52 0.99 11.22
CA ARG A 86 10.46 -0.36 11.81
C ARG A 86 10.25 -0.19 13.31
N SER A 87 9.39 -1.02 13.89
CA SER A 87 9.20 -1.02 15.33
C SER A 87 10.57 -1.04 16.04
N THR A 88 10.79 -0.11 16.97
CA THR A 88 12.01 -0.07 17.79
C THR A 88 11.96 -1.10 18.92
N ALA A 89 10.89 -1.87 19.02
CA ALA A 89 10.79 -3.01 19.92
C ALA A 89 11.82 -4.09 19.54
N GLN A 90 12.22 -4.90 20.50
CA GLN A 90 13.05 -6.08 20.19
C GLN A 90 12.40 -6.88 19.05
N PRO A 91 13.17 -7.25 18.02
CA PRO A 91 12.61 -8.00 16.91
C PRO A 91 11.99 -9.30 17.46
N PRO A 92 10.79 -9.67 17.00
CA PRO A 92 10.17 -10.93 17.40
C PRO A 92 11.08 -12.10 16.98
N SER A 93 10.93 -13.26 17.63
CA SER A 93 11.68 -14.47 17.26
C SER A 93 11.40 -14.93 15.83
N HIS A 94 10.20 -14.68 15.35
CA HIS A 94 9.74 -14.98 14.00
C HIS A 94 9.10 -13.76 13.36
N THR A 95 9.20 -13.68 12.05
CA THR A 95 8.58 -12.65 11.22
C THR A 95 7.79 -13.28 10.09
N SER A 96 6.77 -12.61 9.60
CA SER A 96 5.94 -13.13 8.53
C SER A 96 6.47 -12.67 7.17
N LEU A 97 6.65 -13.63 6.28
CA LEU A 97 7.00 -13.41 4.88
C LEU A 97 5.81 -13.79 3.99
N VAL A 98 5.32 -12.83 3.23
CA VAL A 98 4.25 -13.01 2.26
C VAL A 98 4.88 -13.29 0.90
N LEU A 99 4.73 -14.51 0.40
CA LEU A 99 5.22 -14.88 -0.93
C LEU A 99 4.21 -14.46 -1.98
N VAL A 100 4.67 -13.67 -2.95
CA VAL A 100 3.85 -13.22 -4.09
C VAL A 100 4.56 -13.54 -5.40
N GLU A 101 3.79 -13.97 -6.40
CA GLU A 101 4.33 -14.31 -7.72
C GLU A 101 3.37 -13.82 -8.82
N GLN A 102 3.90 -13.05 -9.78
CA GLN A 102 3.17 -12.66 -10.99
C GLN A 102 4.13 -12.29 -12.12
N GLY A 103 3.91 -12.91 -13.30
CA GLY A 103 4.65 -12.55 -14.50
C GLY A 103 6.17 -12.67 -14.37
N GLY A 104 6.65 -13.70 -13.66
CA GLY A 104 8.08 -13.97 -13.42
C GLY A 104 8.70 -13.16 -12.26
N THR A 105 7.99 -12.20 -11.70
CA THR A 105 8.42 -11.48 -10.49
C THR A 105 8.02 -12.30 -9.26
N ARG A 106 8.99 -12.59 -8.38
CA ARG A 106 8.80 -13.35 -7.13
C ARG A 106 9.37 -12.57 -5.97
N LEU A 107 8.53 -12.27 -4.99
CA LEU A 107 8.91 -11.50 -3.81
C LEU A 107 8.50 -12.22 -2.54
N ALA A 108 9.36 -12.18 -1.54
CA ALA A 108 9.08 -12.51 -0.15
C ALA A 108 8.98 -11.20 0.63
N ILE A 109 7.76 -10.74 0.85
CA ILE A 109 7.51 -9.43 1.47
C ILE A 109 7.47 -9.62 2.97
N GLU A 110 8.42 -9.03 3.66
CA GLU A 110 8.41 -8.97 5.12
C GLU A 110 7.38 -7.96 5.59
N VAL A 111 6.46 -8.43 6.41
CA VAL A 111 5.40 -7.62 7.02
C VAL A 111 5.48 -7.68 8.53
N GLU A 112 5.16 -6.55 9.17
CA GLU A 112 5.07 -6.47 10.62
C GLU A 112 3.73 -7.04 11.11
N ASN A 113 3.58 -7.17 12.41
CA ASN A 113 2.48 -7.79 13.14
C ASN A 113 1.06 -7.46 12.67
N GLY A 114 0.09 -8.29 13.07
CA GLY A 114 -1.34 -8.06 12.86
C GLY A 114 -1.86 -8.64 11.55
N ILE A 115 -1.40 -9.82 11.15
CA ILE A 115 -1.85 -10.46 9.92
C ILE A 115 -3.22 -11.07 10.11
N SER A 116 -4.16 -10.64 9.27
CA SER A 116 -5.47 -11.27 9.07
C SER A 116 -5.80 -11.32 7.60
N MET A 117 -6.72 -12.18 7.19
CA MET A 117 -7.13 -12.33 5.79
C MET A 117 -8.66 -12.16 5.65
N PRO A 118 -9.22 -10.99 5.99
CA PRO A 118 -10.63 -10.73 5.84
C PRO A 118 -11.03 -10.60 4.36
N GLU A 119 -12.33 -10.69 4.12
CA GLU A 119 -12.92 -10.11 2.92
C GLU A 119 -12.92 -8.59 3.06
N ILE A 120 -12.52 -7.91 1.99
CA ILE A 120 -12.44 -6.45 1.95
C ILE A 120 -13.31 -5.89 0.85
N HIS A 121 -13.78 -4.68 1.04
CA HIS A 121 -14.44 -3.90 -0.01
C HIS A 121 -13.50 -2.79 -0.49
N VAL A 122 -13.05 -2.90 -1.74
CA VAL A 122 -12.08 -1.95 -2.29
C VAL A 122 -12.79 -0.78 -2.94
N THR A 123 -12.58 0.40 -2.40
CA THR A 123 -12.99 1.67 -3.00
C THR A 123 -11.82 2.20 -3.85
N LYS A 124 -12.01 2.23 -5.16
CA LYS A 124 -10.98 2.76 -6.09
C LYS A 124 -10.86 4.27 -5.94
N PHE A 125 -9.64 4.76 -6.07
CA PHE A 125 -9.40 6.19 -6.11
C PHE A 125 -9.79 6.79 -7.46
N GLU A 126 -10.30 8.01 -7.44
CA GLU A 126 -10.64 8.80 -8.61
C GLU A 126 -9.76 10.06 -8.70
N GLY A 127 -9.77 10.71 -9.86
CA GLY A 127 -9.01 11.93 -10.10
C GLY A 127 -7.50 11.74 -9.94
N ILE A 128 -6.85 12.65 -9.27
CA ILE A 128 -5.38 12.67 -9.08
C ILE A 128 -4.87 11.41 -8.36
N LEU A 129 -5.62 10.89 -7.39
CA LEU A 129 -5.21 9.72 -6.63
C LEU A 129 -5.20 8.43 -7.46
N SER A 130 -5.98 8.34 -8.54
CA SER A 130 -5.98 7.19 -9.46
C SER A 130 -4.67 7.07 -10.25
N THR A 131 -3.84 8.12 -10.28
CA THR A 131 -2.53 8.12 -10.96
C THR A 131 -1.40 7.54 -10.11
N VAL A 132 -1.66 7.29 -8.82
CA VAL A 132 -0.67 6.73 -7.88
C VAL A 132 -0.43 5.26 -8.21
N LYS A 133 0.73 4.98 -8.77
CA LYS A 133 1.13 3.61 -9.15
C LYS A 133 1.36 2.73 -7.95
N GLY A 134 0.95 1.45 -8.04
CA GLY A 134 1.10 0.49 -6.95
C GLY A 134 0.07 0.63 -5.83
N VAL A 135 -0.90 1.54 -5.95
CA VAL A 135 -2.05 1.65 -5.04
C VAL A 135 -3.34 1.38 -5.80
N ILE A 136 -4.09 0.37 -5.38
CA ILE A 136 -5.34 -0.05 -6.03
C ILE A 136 -6.51 0.83 -5.58
N GLY A 137 -6.51 1.23 -4.29
CA GLY A 137 -7.58 1.98 -3.66
C GLY A 137 -7.45 1.96 -2.15
N SER A 138 -8.57 2.14 -1.46
CA SER A 138 -8.68 2.03 -0.01
C SER A 138 -9.74 0.99 0.39
N THR A 139 -9.63 0.50 1.61
CA THR A 139 -10.62 -0.34 2.26
C THR A 139 -10.73 0.04 3.73
N GLU A 140 -11.78 -0.41 4.38
CA GLU A 140 -11.90 -0.32 5.84
C GLU A 140 -11.51 -1.67 6.45
N VAL A 141 -10.70 -1.61 7.49
CA VAL A 141 -10.29 -2.77 8.28
C VAL A 141 -10.61 -2.50 9.73
N HIS A 142 -10.91 -3.53 10.49
CA HIS A 142 -11.16 -3.43 11.94
C HIS A 142 -11.76 -2.08 12.40
N ASP A 143 -13.00 -2.07 12.80
CA ASP A 143 -13.69 -0.90 13.39
C ASP A 143 -13.72 0.37 12.53
N GLY A 144 -13.71 0.23 11.20
CA GLY A 144 -13.76 1.36 10.27
C GLY A 144 -12.42 2.07 10.05
N THR A 145 -11.32 1.49 10.47
CA THR A 145 -9.99 2.06 10.22
C THR A 145 -9.64 1.97 8.73
N PRO A 146 -9.24 3.07 8.08
CA PRO A 146 -8.87 3.04 6.67
C PRO A 146 -7.52 2.35 6.45
N ALA A 147 -7.43 1.55 5.38
CA ALA A 147 -6.21 0.92 4.91
C ALA A 147 -6.02 1.13 3.41
N LEU A 148 -4.79 1.32 2.97
CA LEU A 148 -4.46 1.35 1.54
C LEU A 148 -4.36 -0.07 1.00
N VAL A 149 -4.97 -0.30 -0.17
CA VAL A 149 -4.88 -1.56 -0.90
C VAL A 149 -3.74 -1.46 -1.90
N LEU A 150 -2.72 -2.33 -1.77
CA LEU A 150 -1.46 -2.22 -2.47
C LEU A 150 -1.32 -3.28 -3.57
N ASP A 151 -0.86 -2.86 -4.75
CA ASP A 151 -0.29 -3.76 -5.76
C ASP A 151 1.24 -3.84 -5.57
N VAL A 152 1.64 -4.76 -4.72
CA VAL A 152 3.05 -4.94 -4.34
C VAL A 152 3.94 -5.38 -5.51
N ILE A 153 3.38 -6.08 -6.49
CA ILE A 153 4.10 -6.50 -7.70
C ILE A 153 4.33 -5.29 -8.62
N GLU A 154 3.32 -4.43 -8.81
CA GLU A 154 3.52 -3.19 -9.58
C GLU A 154 4.54 -2.29 -8.89
N MET A 155 4.47 -2.13 -7.56
CA MET A 155 5.47 -1.38 -6.79
C MET A 155 6.89 -1.89 -7.00
N ALA A 156 7.09 -3.22 -6.95
CA ALA A 156 8.40 -3.82 -7.17
C ALA A 156 8.92 -3.55 -8.59
N ARG A 157 8.07 -3.70 -9.60
CA ARG A 157 8.43 -3.41 -11.00
C ARG A 157 8.82 -1.95 -11.21
N LEU A 158 8.18 -1.03 -10.52
CA LEU A 158 8.53 0.39 -10.56
C LEU A 158 9.88 0.64 -9.89
N ASN A 159 10.14 0.05 -8.72
CA ASN A 159 11.40 0.18 -8.02
C ASN A 159 12.58 -0.36 -8.84
N LEU A 160 12.42 -1.52 -9.49
CA LEU A 160 13.43 -2.09 -10.38
C LEU A 160 13.76 -1.15 -11.55
N LYS A 161 12.76 -0.59 -12.22
CA LYS A 161 12.97 0.38 -13.32
C LYS A 161 13.66 1.66 -12.87
N MET A 162 13.46 2.07 -11.62
CA MET A 162 14.07 3.28 -11.08
C MET A 162 15.53 3.07 -10.67
N THR A 163 15.92 1.88 -10.22
CA THR A 163 17.32 1.53 -9.93
C THR A 163 18.16 1.49 -11.19
N ASP A 164 17.64 0.95 -12.30
CA ASP A 164 18.33 0.90 -13.59
C ASP A 164 18.52 2.29 -14.22
N ALA A 165 17.65 3.25 -13.93
CA ALA A 165 17.71 4.61 -14.46
C ALA A 165 18.54 5.59 -13.62
N GLY A 166 19.21 5.14 -12.55
CA GLY A 166 19.97 6.03 -11.65
C GLY A 166 19.11 7.00 -10.83
N TYR A 167 17.81 6.86 -10.89
CA TYR A 167 16.87 7.66 -10.12
C TYR A 167 16.71 7.08 -8.72
N LYS A 168 17.42 7.61 -7.74
CA LYS A 168 17.04 7.45 -6.33
C LYS A 168 15.63 8.01 -6.18
N ALA A 169 14.65 7.13 -5.98
CA ALA A 169 13.25 7.44 -5.94
C ALA A 169 12.95 8.58 -4.97
N LYS A 170 12.65 9.74 -5.51
CA LYS A 170 11.88 10.79 -4.82
C LYS A 170 10.37 10.46 -4.95
N MET A 171 9.96 9.24 -4.68
CA MET A 171 8.56 8.94 -4.58
C MET A 171 8.11 9.14 -3.14
N PHE A 172 7.21 10.09 -2.95
CA PHE A 172 6.66 10.55 -1.67
C PHE A 172 7.67 11.15 -0.70
N ARG A 173 8.24 12.32 -1.01
CA ARG A 173 8.55 13.26 0.05
C ARG A 173 7.22 13.73 0.65
N ILE A 174 6.64 12.96 1.54
CA ILE A 174 5.81 13.53 2.58
C ILE A 174 6.76 14.48 3.32
N ARG A 175 6.53 15.78 3.13
CA ARG A 175 7.27 16.81 3.84
C ARG A 175 7.17 16.43 5.31
N ARG A 176 8.32 16.19 5.97
CA ARG A 176 8.35 16.03 7.42
C ARG A 176 7.62 17.23 8.02
N VAL A 177 6.38 17.03 8.42
CA VAL A 177 5.76 17.94 9.38
C VAL A 177 6.56 17.74 10.65
N LYS A 178 7.32 18.75 11.05
CA LYS A 178 7.99 18.73 12.36
C LYS A 178 6.93 18.34 13.37
N ARG A 179 7.21 17.35 14.19
CA ARG A 179 6.28 16.81 15.21
C ARG A 179 5.79 17.85 16.22
N ASP A 180 6.35 19.07 16.20
CA ASP A 180 5.98 20.18 17.07
C ASP A 180 4.94 21.13 16.45
N ALA A 181 4.59 20.97 15.16
CA ALA A 181 3.53 21.74 14.53
C ALA A 181 2.22 20.95 14.63
N LYS A 182 1.16 21.62 15.09
CA LYS A 182 -0.19 21.06 15.04
C LYS A 182 -0.52 20.70 13.59
N PRO A 183 -1.16 19.55 13.37
CA PRO A 183 -1.60 19.22 12.02
C PRO A 183 -2.55 20.31 11.49
N LEU A 184 -2.38 20.72 10.24
CA LEU A 184 -3.18 21.74 9.59
C LEU A 184 -4.23 21.06 8.69
N VAL A 185 -5.48 21.47 8.81
CA VAL A 185 -6.57 21.07 7.91
C VAL A 185 -7.09 22.28 7.15
N LEU A 186 -7.28 22.14 5.84
CA LEU A 186 -7.96 23.14 5.01
C LEU A 186 -9.41 22.68 4.78
N ILE A 187 -10.35 23.51 5.25
CA ILE A 187 -11.79 23.30 5.07
C ILE A 187 -12.26 24.14 3.90
N VAL A 188 -12.79 23.49 2.85
CA VAL A 188 -13.29 24.15 1.65
C VAL A 188 -14.80 23.93 1.57
N ASP A 189 -15.57 24.99 1.80
CA ASP A 189 -17.04 24.95 1.78
C ASP A 189 -17.58 26.37 1.55
N ASP A 190 -18.64 26.52 0.77
CA ASP A 190 -19.26 27.82 0.50
C ASP A 190 -20.18 28.28 1.66
N ALA A 191 -20.66 27.32 2.47
CA ALA A 191 -21.49 27.60 3.64
C ALA A 191 -20.66 27.98 4.88
N SER A 192 -20.62 29.24 5.22
CA SER A 192 -19.86 29.75 6.39
C SER A 192 -20.27 29.13 7.73
N SER A 193 -21.52 28.64 7.85
CA SER A 193 -21.99 27.90 9.03
C SER A 193 -21.31 26.54 9.18
N TYR A 194 -21.14 25.83 8.08
CA TYR A 194 -20.43 24.56 8.05
C TYR A 194 -18.94 24.74 8.32
N GLN A 195 -18.29 25.74 7.72
CA GLN A 195 -16.91 26.08 8.02
C GLN A 195 -16.71 26.33 9.52
N LYS A 196 -17.58 27.11 10.16
CA LYS A 196 -17.50 27.38 11.61
C LYS A 196 -17.65 26.13 12.45
N LEU A 197 -18.58 25.25 12.09
CA LEU A 197 -18.83 23.99 12.80
C LEU A 197 -17.58 23.09 12.74
N LEU A 198 -17.06 22.85 11.53
CA LEU A 198 -15.89 22.02 11.31
C LEU A 198 -14.64 22.62 11.93
N THR A 199 -14.44 23.94 11.82
CA THR A 199 -13.33 24.63 12.48
C THR A 199 -13.34 24.37 13.99
N LYS A 200 -14.48 24.55 14.64
CA LYS A 200 -14.61 24.27 16.07
C LYS A 200 -14.30 22.82 16.41
N HIS A 201 -14.74 21.88 15.58
CA HIS A 201 -14.47 20.46 15.76
C HIS A 201 -12.97 20.16 15.68
N PHE A 202 -12.29 20.58 14.63
CA PHE A 202 -10.86 20.31 14.45
C PHE A 202 -9.97 21.02 15.45
N VAL A 203 -10.26 22.28 15.79
CA VAL A 203 -9.52 23.03 16.82
C VAL A 203 -9.63 22.34 18.19
N ASN A 204 -10.81 21.83 18.55
CA ASN A 204 -11.01 21.09 19.80
C ASN A 204 -10.21 19.77 19.85
N HIS A 205 -9.86 19.19 18.69
CA HIS A 205 -9.03 18.01 18.58
C HIS A 205 -7.54 18.30 18.35
N GLY A 206 -7.13 19.57 18.52
CA GLY A 206 -5.72 19.96 18.49
C GLY A 206 -5.16 20.21 17.09
N TRP A 207 -6.02 20.46 16.08
CA TRP A 207 -5.63 20.79 14.72
C TRP A 207 -5.62 22.32 14.51
N ASP A 208 -4.70 22.80 13.69
CA ASP A 208 -4.81 24.15 13.11
C ASP A 208 -5.71 24.08 11.88
N VAL A 209 -6.51 25.13 11.65
CA VAL A 209 -7.51 25.15 10.60
C VAL A 209 -7.35 26.37 9.70
N ALA A 210 -7.28 26.13 8.40
CA ALA A 210 -7.48 27.15 7.37
C ALA A 210 -8.84 26.92 6.70
N THR A 211 -9.49 27.97 6.23
CA THR A 211 -10.77 27.88 5.54
C THR A 211 -10.70 28.54 4.18
N ALA A 212 -11.41 27.98 3.20
CA ALA A 212 -11.59 28.53 1.86
C ALA A 212 -13.06 28.41 1.44
N HIS A 213 -13.56 29.37 0.69
CA HIS A 213 -14.97 29.39 0.26
C HIS A 213 -15.22 28.59 -1.01
N ASN A 214 -14.20 28.32 -1.81
CA ASN A 214 -14.26 27.56 -3.04
C ASN A 214 -12.89 27.00 -3.41
N GLY A 215 -12.84 26.20 -4.48
CA GLY A 215 -11.60 25.56 -4.94
C GLY A 215 -10.53 26.56 -5.39
N HIS A 216 -10.91 27.73 -5.92
CA HIS A 216 -9.96 28.76 -6.32
C HIS A 216 -9.28 29.39 -5.09
N ASP A 217 -10.08 29.79 -4.11
CA ASP A 217 -9.59 30.32 -2.82
C ASP A 217 -8.72 29.30 -2.07
N ALA A 218 -9.01 28.01 -2.24
CA ALA A 218 -8.23 26.93 -1.64
C ALA A 218 -6.83 26.76 -2.24
N LEU A 219 -6.66 27.05 -3.54
CA LEU A 219 -5.37 26.95 -4.23
C LEU A 219 -4.42 28.10 -3.89
N ASP A 220 -4.96 29.23 -3.43
CA ASP A 220 -4.21 30.43 -3.04
C ASP A 220 -3.71 30.35 -1.58
N LYS A 221 -4.10 29.32 -0.82
CA LYS A 221 -3.75 29.11 0.59
C LYS A 221 -2.75 28.01 0.82
#